data_9c5a448b0a570f302851aa3bc0508506
#
_entry.id   9c5a448b0a570f302851aa3bc0508506
#
_cell.length_a   1.000
_cell.length_b   1.000
_cell.length_c   1.000
_cell.angle_alpha   90.00
_cell.angle_beta   90.00
_cell.angle_gamma   90.00
#
_symmetry.space_group_name_H-M   'P 1'
#
loop_
_entity.id
_entity.type
_entity.pdbx_description
1 polymer ?
#
loop_
_entity_poly.entity_id
_entity_poly.type
_entity_poly.pdbx_seq_one_letter_code
_entity_poly.pdbx_strand_id
1 'polypeptide(L)'
;MERREALKNLGFGSAAIFTSSMLFGALQGCSSQPRVDWIPVSMSPEQAAQLEKICESICPKTTTPGATEAGVANHLDQALSVLREDREVDFFKRGMQVFVDNFNENQEVAFDEATTEQVTDVINSYFKKYDENLEMLEALRSGMGEEGEKSEEFLETYFVTQVVDSTFHSYFTSELVGETVMPYDPIPVKYEGC
;
A
#
# COMPACT_ATOMS: atom_id res chain seq x y z
N MET A 1 -13.05 -46.47 45.71
CA MET A 1 -13.28 -45.31 44.83
C MET A 1 -14.71 -45.35 44.33
N GLU A 2 -15.52 -44.42 44.82
CA GLU A 2 -16.94 -44.40 44.47
C GLU A 2 -17.12 -43.85 43.04
N ARG A 3 -17.97 -44.49 42.25
CA ARG A 3 -18.26 -44.11 40.85
C ARG A 3 -18.67 -42.64 40.68
N ARG A 4 -19.16 -42.00 41.76
CA ARG A 4 -19.52 -40.56 41.79
C ARG A 4 -18.33 -39.64 41.80
N GLU A 5 -17.19 -40.01 42.39
CA GLU A 5 -15.97 -39.18 42.37
C GLU A 5 -15.27 -39.20 40.99
N ALA A 6 -15.31 -40.36 40.31
CA ALA A 6 -14.74 -40.46 38.97
C ALA A 6 -15.52 -39.58 37.95
N LEU A 7 -16.83 -39.48 38.05
CA LEU A 7 -17.66 -38.64 37.19
C LEU A 7 -17.49 -37.14 37.48
N LYS A 8 -17.25 -36.75 38.74
CA LYS A 8 -16.97 -35.35 39.06
C LYS A 8 -15.60 -34.91 38.50
N ASN A 9 -14.59 -35.77 38.56
CA ASN A 9 -13.27 -35.46 38.05
C ASN A 9 -13.22 -35.45 36.50
N LEU A 10 -14.06 -36.23 35.81
CA LEU A 10 -14.23 -36.19 34.36
C LEU A 10 -14.96 -34.91 33.90
N GLY A 11 -15.93 -34.43 34.69
CA GLY A 11 -16.68 -33.20 34.37
C GLY A 11 -15.78 -31.94 34.48
N PHE A 12 -14.90 -31.87 35.45
CA PHE A 12 -13.98 -30.73 35.59
C PHE A 12 -12.83 -30.77 34.60
N GLY A 13 -12.33 -31.95 34.20
CA GLY A 13 -11.31 -32.09 33.19
C GLY A 13 -11.76 -31.68 31.78
N SER A 14 -12.99 -32.01 31.39
CA SER A 14 -13.54 -31.65 30.09
C SER A 14 -13.91 -30.18 29.99
N ALA A 15 -14.33 -29.52 31.07
CA ALA A 15 -14.60 -28.09 31.08
C ALA A 15 -13.35 -27.26 30.92
N ALA A 16 -12.21 -27.70 31.49
CA ALA A 16 -10.91 -26.99 31.35
C ALA A 16 -10.32 -27.08 29.93
N ILE A 17 -10.58 -28.20 29.21
CA ILE A 17 -10.07 -28.38 27.83
C ILE A 17 -10.91 -27.55 26.85
N PHE A 18 -12.24 -27.43 27.07
CA PHE A 18 -13.10 -26.62 26.19
C PHE A 18 -12.88 -25.12 26.39
N THR A 19 -12.56 -24.65 27.59
CA THR A 19 -12.30 -23.23 27.84
C THR A 19 -10.95 -22.78 27.33
N SER A 20 -9.93 -23.65 27.32
CA SER A 20 -8.62 -23.28 26.78
C SER A 20 -8.60 -23.17 25.26
N SER A 21 -9.34 -24.02 24.53
CA SER A 21 -9.43 -23.91 23.07
C SER A 21 -10.26 -22.71 22.60
N MET A 22 -11.30 -22.29 23.34
CA MET A 22 -12.03 -21.06 23.04
C MET A 22 -11.25 -19.78 23.32
N LEU A 23 -10.40 -19.77 24.38
CA LEU A 23 -9.54 -18.64 24.68
C LEU A 23 -8.40 -18.49 23.65
N PHE A 24 -7.84 -19.59 23.13
CA PHE A 24 -6.85 -19.55 22.06
C PHE A 24 -7.47 -19.07 20.73
N GLY A 25 -8.70 -19.47 20.41
CA GLY A 25 -9.41 -19.00 19.22
C GLY A 25 -9.76 -17.50 19.27
N ALA A 26 -10.05 -16.97 20.47
CA ALA A 26 -10.34 -15.55 20.66
C ALA A 26 -9.08 -14.66 20.59
N LEU A 27 -7.91 -15.21 20.89
CA LEU A 27 -6.62 -14.48 20.77
C LEU A 27 -6.06 -14.50 19.35
N GLN A 28 -6.47 -15.45 18.49
CA GLN A 28 -6.11 -15.48 17.07
C GLN A 28 -7.06 -14.65 16.19
N GLY A 29 -8.18 -14.18 16.73
CA GLY A 29 -9.18 -13.38 16.01
C GLY A 29 -8.90 -11.89 15.91
N CYS A 30 -7.77 -11.39 16.43
CA CYS A 30 -7.41 -9.98 16.42
C CYS A 30 -6.14 -9.66 15.64
N SER A 31 -5.75 -10.44 14.65
CA SER A 31 -4.99 -9.88 13.54
C SER A 31 -6.02 -9.24 12.60
N SER A 32 -6.33 -7.96 12.80
CA SER A 32 -7.02 -7.17 11.80
C SER A 32 -6.08 -7.13 10.59
N GLN A 33 -6.29 -8.06 9.64
CA GLN A 33 -5.61 -7.94 8.36
C GLN A 33 -5.96 -6.57 7.80
N PRO A 34 -4.99 -5.79 7.34
CA PRO A 34 -5.24 -4.54 6.68
C PRO A 34 -6.25 -4.79 5.55
N ARG A 35 -7.38 -4.09 5.59
CA ARG A 35 -8.46 -4.30 4.63
C ARG A 35 -8.61 -3.03 3.80
N VAL A 36 -8.56 -3.22 2.51
CA VAL A 36 -9.02 -2.23 1.53
C VAL A 36 -10.46 -2.54 1.14
N ASP A 37 -11.23 -1.53 0.73
CA ASP A 37 -12.64 -1.68 0.34
C ASP A 37 -12.83 -2.22 -1.09
N TRP A 38 -11.75 -2.66 -1.71
CA TRP A 38 -11.70 -3.20 -3.06
C TRP A 38 -10.95 -4.55 -3.11
N ILE A 39 -11.07 -5.28 -4.21
CA ILE A 39 -10.44 -6.60 -4.38
C ILE A 39 -9.15 -6.44 -5.18
N PRO A 40 -7.98 -6.65 -4.55
CA PRO A 40 -6.70 -6.59 -5.25
C PRO A 40 -6.59 -7.65 -6.36
N VAL A 41 -6.04 -7.28 -7.51
CA VAL A 41 -5.84 -8.16 -8.68
C VAL A 41 -4.40 -8.62 -8.76
N SER A 42 -3.47 -7.70 -8.57
CA SER A 42 -2.02 -7.92 -8.70
C SER A 42 -1.34 -8.10 -7.34
N MET A 43 -1.84 -7.45 -6.29
CA MET A 43 -1.22 -7.40 -4.97
C MET A 43 -1.89 -8.33 -3.96
N SER A 44 -1.17 -8.68 -2.88
CA SER A 44 -1.80 -9.25 -1.69
C SER A 44 -2.66 -8.20 -0.96
N PRO A 45 -3.63 -8.60 -0.13
CA PRO A 45 -4.41 -7.63 0.66
C PRO A 45 -3.56 -6.73 1.56
N GLU A 46 -2.45 -7.23 2.08
CA GLU A 46 -1.49 -6.46 2.86
C GLU A 46 -0.76 -5.42 2.02
N GLN A 47 -0.22 -5.84 0.87
CA GLN A 47 0.43 -4.94 -0.08
C GLN A 47 -0.54 -3.85 -0.60
N ALA A 48 -1.79 -4.21 -0.83
CA ALA A 48 -2.82 -3.27 -1.25
C ALA A 48 -3.09 -2.18 -0.20
N ALA A 49 -3.14 -2.55 1.09
CA ALA A 49 -3.29 -1.59 2.17
C ALA A 49 -2.05 -0.68 2.36
N GLN A 50 -0.86 -1.24 2.18
CA GLN A 50 0.38 -0.46 2.17
C GLN A 50 0.40 0.54 1.01
N LEU A 51 0.03 0.10 -0.20
CA LEU A 51 -0.07 0.98 -1.37
C LEU A 51 -1.09 2.09 -1.15
N GLU A 52 -2.27 1.79 -0.59
CA GLU A 52 -3.30 2.78 -0.30
C GLU A 52 -2.79 3.85 0.68
N LYS A 53 -2.09 3.45 1.74
CA LYS A 53 -1.45 4.38 2.69
C LYS A 53 -0.39 5.25 2.00
N ILE A 54 0.44 4.68 1.13
CA ILE A 54 1.45 5.43 0.38
C ILE A 54 0.78 6.45 -0.55
N CYS A 55 -0.23 6.05 -1.32
CA CYS A 55 -0.96 6.95 -2.20
C CYS A 55 -1.64 8.10 -1.42
N GLU A 56 -2.28 7.80 -0.27
CA GLU A 56 -2.87 8.83 0.60
C GLU A 56 -1.82 9.77 1.20
N SER A 57 -0.60 9.29 1.41
CA SER A 57 0.51 10.14 1.89
C SER A 57 1.05 11.07 0.80
N ILE A 58 0.89 10.72 -0.49
CA ILE A 58 1.26 11.54 -1.63
C ILE A 58 0.18 12.57 -1.95
N CYS A 59 -1.09 12.16 -1.95
CA CYS A 59 -2.24 13.02 -2.20
C CYS A 59 -3.23 12.92 -1.03
N PRO A 60 -2.92 13.57 0.11
CA PRO A 60 -3.75 13.46 1.31
C PRO A 60 -5.06 14.21 1.17
N LYS A 61 -6.09 13.73 1.88
CA LYS A 61 -7.36 14.44 2.02
C LYS A 61 -7.16 15.77 2.74
N THR A 62 -7.65 16.83 2.10
CA THR A 62 -7.66 18.19 2.64
C THR A 62 -9.05 18.81 2.46
N THR A 63 -9.15 19.98 1.85
CA THR A 63 -10.39 20.52 1.30
C THR A 63 -10.79 19.87 -0.02
N THR A 64 -9.85 19.12 -0.61
CA THR A 64 -10.05 18.26 -1.78
C THR A 64 -10.06 16.79 -1.37
N PRO A 65 -10.67 15.89 -2.18
CA PRO A 65 -10.61 14.45 -1.94
C PRO A 65 -9.17 13.94 -1.80
N GLY A 66 -8.93 12.94 -0.96
CA GLY A 66 -7.65 12.22 -0.89
C GLY A 66 -7.53 11.13 -1.95
N ALA A 67 -6.32 10.54 -2.07
CA ALA A 67 -6.06 9.44 -3.00
C ALA A 67 -6.92 8.21 -2.72
N THR A 68 -7.21 7.91 -1.46
CA THR A 68 -8.10 6.81 -1.05
C THR A 68 -9.53 7.04 -1.58
N GLU A 69 -10.08 8.25 -1.39
CA GLU A 69 -11.42 8.59 -1.89
C GLU A 69 -11.48 8.57 -3.42
N ALA A 70 -10.41 8.94 -4.08
CA ALA A 70 -10.28 8.91 -5.54
C ALA A 70 -10.00 7.50 -6.11
N GLY A 71 -9.85 6.47 -5.26
CA GLY A 71 -9.63 5.09 -5.67
C GLY A 71 -8.27 4.84 -6.34
N VAL A 72 -7.28 5.68 -6.04
CA VAL A 72 -5.97 5.68 -6.71
C VAL A 72 -5.24 4.35 -6.58
N ALA A 73 -5.16 3.77 -5.38
CA ALA A 73 -4.46 2.51 -5.16
C ALA A 73 -5.10 1.34 -5.93
N ASN A 74 -6.43 1.29 -5.99
CA ASN A 74 -7.16 0.31 -6.80
C ASN A 74 -6.83 0.46 -8.29
N HIS A 75 -6.81 1.70 -8.80
CA HIS A 75 -6.45 1.96 -10.19
C HIS A 75 -5.00 1.55 -10.50
N LEU A 76 -4.06 1.82 -9.58
CA LEU A 76 -2.66 1.39 -9.73
C LEU A 76 -2.52 -0.13 -9.77
N ASP A 77 -3.20 -0.85 -8.88
CA ASP A 77 -3.16 -2.33 -8.85
C ASP A 77 -3.69 -2.93 -10.15
N GLN A 78 -4.79 -2.38 -10.68
CA GLN A 78 -5.34 -2.79 -11.98
C GLN A 78 -4.39 -2.44 -13.14
N ALA A 79 -3.82 -1.24 -13.14
CA ALA A 79 -2.87 -0.80 -14.16
C ALA A 79 -1.61 -1.68 -14.18
N LEU A 80 -1.09 -2.05 -13.02
CA LEU A 80 0.04 -2.98 -12.91
C LEU A 80 -0.30 -4.34 -13.53
N SER A 81 -1.52 -4.83 -13.35
CA SER A 81 -1.92 -6.15 -13.86
C SER A 81 -2.11 -6.22 -15.37
N VAL A 82 -2.38 -5.08 -16.03
CA VAL A 82 -2.80 -5.03 -17.45
C VAL A 82 -1.80 -4.29 -18.33
N LEU A 83 -1.18 -3.23 -17.84
CA LEU A 83 -0.39 -2.29 -18.64
C LEU A 83 1.12 -2.46 -18.49
N ARG A 84 1.59 -3.25 -17.52
CA ARG A 84 3.00 -3.39 -17.21
C ARG A 84 3.52 -4.79 -17.56
N GLU A 85 4.80 -4.85 -17.94
CA GLU A 85 5.48 -6.12 -18.11
C GLU A 85 5.72 -6.81 -16.76
N ASP A 86 5.74 -8.14 -16.73
CA ASP A 86 5.93 -8.93 -15.50
C ASP A 86 7.14 -8.49 -14.68
N ARG A 87 8.22 -8.10 -15.36
CA ARG A 87 9.44 -7.59 -14.73
C ARG A 87 9.23 -6.24 -14.03
N GLU A 88 8.47 -5.33 -14.62
CA GLU A 88 8.17 -4.03 -14.03
C GLU A 88 7.26 -4.20 -12.80
N VAL A 89 6.30 -5.11 -12.88
CA VAL A 89 5.44 -5.49 -11.74
C VAL A 89 6.27 -6.08 -10.60
N ASP A 90 7.23 -6.96 -10.91
CA ASP A 90 8.15 -7.51 -9.92
C ASP A 90 9.00 -6.42 -9.27
N PHE A 91 9.58 -5.52 -10.05
CA PHE A 91 10.37 -4.40 -9.52
C PHE A 91 9.54 -3.48 -8.63
N PHE A 92 8.31 -3.17 -9.03
CA PHE A 92 7.40 -2.35 -8.24
C PHE A 92 7.07 -2.99 -6.89
N LYS A 93 6.71 -4.26 -6.87
CA LYS A 93 6.36 -5.00 -5.64
C LYS A 93 7.54 -5.19 -4.71
N ARG A 94 8.69 -5.58 -5.25
CA ARG A 94 9.92 -5.75 -4.47
C ARG A 94 10.41 -4.42 -3.95
N GLY A 95 10.35 -3.37 -4.75
CA GLY A 95 10.72 -2.02 -4.32
C GLY A 95 9.80 -1.49 -3.23
N MET A 96 8.50 -1.76 -3.29
CA MET A 96 7.57 -1.43 -2.23
C MET A 96 7.91 -2.18 -0.93
N GLN A 97 8.28 -3.46 -1.02
CA GLN A 97 8.70 -4.23 0.15
C GLN A 97 9.96 -3.63 0.77
N VAL A 98 10.98 -3.33 -0.04
CA VAL A 98 12.22 -2.69 0.44
C VAL A 98 11.93 -1.33 1.08
N PHE A 99 11.05 -0.52 0.50
CA PHE A 99 10.62 0.76 1.08
C PHE A 99 9.98 0.58 2.46
N VAL A 100 9.08 -0.38 2.62
CA VAL A 100 8.40 -0.67 3.90
C VAL A 100 9.39 -1.20 4.93
N ASP A 101 10.31 -2.10 4.53
CA ASP A 101 11.31 -2.66 5.42
C ASP A 101 12.29 -1.58 5.89
N ASN A 102 12.79 -0.73 4.99
CA ASN A 102 13.64 0.41 5.32
C ASN A 102 12.92 1.44 6.20
N PHE A 103 11.63 1.66 5.99
CA PHE A 103 10.82 2.50 6.86
C PHE A 103 10.82 1.93 8.30
N ASN A 104 10.52 0.64 8.45
CA ASN A 104 10.46 -0.04 9.74
C ASN A 104 11.83 -0.06 10.47
N GLU A 105 12.94 -0.11 9.72
CA GLU A 105 14.29 -0.10 10.28
C GLU A 105 14.74 1.30 10.72
N ASN A 106 14.33 2.34 10.01
CA ASN A 106 14.85 3.70 10.20
C ASN A 106 13.90 4.63 10.94
N GLN A 107 12.63 4.25 11.13
CA GLN A 107 11.65 5.03 11.89
C GLN A 107 11.36 4.39 13.25
N GLU A 108 10.98 5.20 14.23
CA GLU A 108 10.61 4.72 15.56
C GLU A 108 9.25 3.99 15.59
N VAL A 109 8.47 4.13 14.53
CA VAL A 109 7.11 3.61 14.39
C VAL A 109 7.06 2.64 13.22
N ALA A 110 6.38 1.51 13.39
CA ALA A 110 6.15 0.57 12.29
C ALA A 110 5.30 1.23 11.17
N PHE A 111 5.55 0.84 9.92
CA PHE A 111 4.86 1.40 8.76
C PHE A 111 3.33 1.33 8.89
N ASP A 112 2.78 0.24 9.39
CA ASP A 112 1.34 0.07 9.58
C ASP A 112 0.73 1.03 10.60
N GLU A 113 1.52 1.48 11.58
CA GLU A 113 1.12 2.44 12.62
C GLU A 113 1.46 3.89 12.27
N ALA A 114 2.30 4.11 11.24
CA ALA A 114 2.75 5.43 10.83
C ALA A 114 1.60 6.31 10.32
N THR A 115 1.69 7.60 10.58
CA THR A 115 0.77 8.60 10.01
C THR A 115 1.13 8.89 8.54
N THR A 116 0.18 9.42 7.78
CA THR A 116 0.43 9.89 6.41
C THR A 116 1.55 10.91 6.34
N GLU A 117 1.65 11.82 7.32
CA GLU A 117 2.71 12.83 7.40
C GLU A 117 4.10 12.21 7.54
N GLN A 118 4.24 11.18 8.39
CA GLN A 118 5.52 10.48 8.56
C GLN A 118 5.95 9.77 7.28
N VAL A 119 5.01 9.14 6.56
CA VAL A 119 5.30 8.51 5.27
C VAL A 119 5.66 9.56 4.20
N THR A 120 4.95 10.70 4.19
CA THR A 120 5.24 11.84 3.29
C THR A 120 6.65 12.38 3.53
N ASP A 121 7.09 12.52 4.77
CA ASP A 121 8.42 13.02 5.11
C ASP A 121 9.52 12.08 4.60
N VAL A 122 9.30 10.76 4.69
CA VAL A 122 10.22 9.77 4.14
C VAL A 122 10.26 9.89 2.60
N ILE A 123 9.12 9.92 1.92
CA ILE A 123 9.05 10.09 0.46
C ILE A 123 9.76 11.39 0.03
N ASN A 124 9.52 12.50 0.71
CA ASN A 124 10.17 13.78 0.43
C ASN A 124 11.70 13.73 0.61
N SER A 125 12.20 12.90 1.52
CA SER A 125 13.64 12.72 1.71
C SER A 125 14.31 12.10 0.48
N TYR A 126 13.62 11.20 -0.22
CA TYR A 126 14.10 10.64 -1.48
C TYR A 126 14.20 11.71 -2.56
N PHE A 127 13.18 12.57 -2.72
CA PHE A 127 13.24 13.64 -3.74
C PHE A 127 14.34 14.66 -3.49
N LYS A 128 14.59 15.02 -2.23
CA LYS A 128 15.73 15.88 -1.89
C LYS A 128 17.07 15.25 -2.30
N LYS A 129 17.22 13.94 -2.09
CA LYS A 129 18.41 13.18 -2.48
C LYS A 129 18.54 13.11 -4.01
N TYR A 130 17.43 13.11 -4.76
CA TYR A 130 17.45 13.10 -6.23
C TYR A 130 17.78 14.44 -6.86
N ASP A 131 17.26 15.55 -6.33
CA ASP A 131 17.57 16.90 -6.81
C ASP A 131 19.07 17.20 -6.71
N GLU A 132 19.77 16.55 -5.77
CA GLU A 132 21.20 16.67 -5.58
C GLU A 132 22.02 15.71 -6.45
N ASN A 133 21.40 14.71 -7.08
CA ASN A 133 22.14 13.64 -7.78
C ASN A 133 21.47 13.17 -9.09
N LEU A 134 21.63 13.96 -10.15
CA LEU A 134 21.18 13.61 -11.52
C LEU A 134 21.75 12.28 -12.03
N GLU A 135 22.96 11.90 -11.58
CA GLU A 135 23.60 10.63 -11.97
C GLU A 135 22.79 9.42 -11.52
N MET A 136 22.09 9.53 -10.36
CA MET A 136 21.25 8.48 -9.86
C MET A 136 20.00 8.26 -10.73
N LEU A 137 19.39 9.33 -11.27
CA LEU A 137 18.28 9.23 -12.22
C LEU A 137 18.71 8.62 -13.55
N GLU A 138 19.93 8.92 -14.03
CA GLU A 138 20.47 8.30 -15.23
C GLU A 138 20.78 6.81 -14.99
N ALA A 139 21.29 6.44 -13.81
CA ALA A 139 21.52 5.06 -13.42
C ALA A 139 20.23 4.26 -13.35
N LEU A 140 19.12 4.85 -12.87
CA LEU A 140 17.80 4.21 -12.89
C LEU A 140 17.32 3.95 -14.31
N ARG A 141 17.43 4.93 -15.20
CA ARG A 141 17.02 4.78 -16.60
C ARG A 141 17.84 3.72 -17.33
N SER A 142 19.16 3.72 -17.14
CA SER A 142 20.05 2.71 -17.74
C SER A 142 19.85 1.33 -17.12
N GLY A 143 19.69 1.25 -15.79
CA GLY A 143 19.49 0.01 -15.05
C GLY A 143 18.22 -0.75 -15.42
N MET A 144 17.16 -0.07 -15.87
CA MET A 144 15.94 -0.73 -16.35
C MET A 144 16.16 -1.59 -17.59
N GLY A 145 17.12 -1.23 -18.46
CA GLY A 145 17.45 -1.98 -19.67
C GLY A 145 18.37 -3.19 -19.43
N GLU A 146 19.06 -3.26 -18.31
CA GLU A 146 20.01 -4.31 -18.02
C GLU A 146 19.34 -5.59 -17.50
N GLU A 147 19.81 -6.75 -17.98
CA GLU A 147 19.43 -8.05 -17.42
C GLU A 147 20.22 -8.32 -16.14
N GLY A 148 19.56 -8.88 -15.11
CA GLY A 148 20.18 -9.30 -13.87
C GLY A 148 19.43 -8.86 -12.62
N GLU A 149 19.91 -9.33 -11.47
CA GLU A 149 19.37 -8.99 -10.17
C GLU A 149 19.70 -7.53 -9.84
N LYS A 150 18.70 -6.80 -9.34
CA LYS A 150 18.84 -5.37 -9.00
C LYS A 150 19.12 -5.21 -7.50
N SER A 151 19.90 -4.18 -7.17
CA SER A 151 20.14 -3.81 -5.77
C SER A 151 18.85 -3.32 -5.10
N GLU A 152 18.78 -3.43 -3.78
CA GLU A 152 17.67 -2.91 -2.99
C GLU A 152 17.52 -1.40 -3.19
N GLU A 153 18.62 -0.65 -3.23
CA GLU A 153 18.60 0.79 -3.50
C GLU A 153 17.98 1.11 -4.87
N PHE A 154 18.28 0.32 -5.90
CA PHE A 154 17.65 0.47 -7.21
C PHE A 154 16.15 0.21 -7.15
N LEU A 155 15.74 -0.89 -6.52
CA LEU A 155 14.34 -1.31 -6.43
C LEU A 155 13.50 -0.29 -5.65
N GLU A 156 14.00 0.18 -4.53
CA GLU A 156 13.35 1.19 -3.71
C GLU A 156 13.20 2.51 -4.45
N THR A 157 14.28 2.97 -5.10
CA THR A 157 14.28 4.20 -5.89
C THR A 157 13.32 4.11 -7.07
N TYR A 158 13.32 2.98 -7.78
CA TYR A 158 12.37 2.70 -8.85
C TYR A 158 10.93 2.79 -8.33
N PHE A 159 10.64 2.12 -7.22
CA PHE A 159 9.32 2.13 -6.60
C PHE A 159 8.88 3.54 -6.24
N VAL A 160 9.68 4.29 -5.47
CA VAL A 160 9.31 5.65 -5.01
C VAL A 160 9.03 6.56 -6.20
N THR A 161 9.85 6.51 -7.23
CA THR A 161 9.65 7.31 -8.45
C THR A 161 8.36 6.92 -9.16
N GLN A 162 8.13 5.61 -9.36
CA GLN A 162 6.96 5.12 -10.07
C GLN A 162 5.66 5.32 -9.30
N VAL A 163 5.67 5.11 -7.98
CA VAL A 163 4.44 5.27 -7.17
C VAL A 163 4.00 6.73 -7.11
N VAL A 164 4.93 7.67 -7.02
CA VAL A 164 4.60 9.11 -7.00
C VAL A 164 4.02 9.56 -8.34
N ASP A 165 4.71 9.24 -9.45
CA ASP A 165 4.24 9.59 -10.80
C ASP A 165 2.87 8.97 -11.10
N SER A 166 2.73 7.67 -10.83
CA SER A 166 1.47 6.94 -11.04
C SER A 166 0.33 7.43 -10.13
N THR A 167 0.65 7.81 -8.88
CA THR A 167 -0.35 8.37 -7.96
C THR A 167 -0.88 9.70 -8.48
N PHE A 168 -0.02 10.63 -8.88
CA PHE A 168 -0.47 11.90 -9.46
C PHE A 168 -1.27 11.69 -10.74
N HIS A 169 -0.78 10.83 -11.64
CA HIS A 169 -1.51 10.52 -12.87
C HIS A 169 -2.91 9.98 -12.58
N SER A 170 -3.01 8.98 -11.72
CA SER A 170 -4.30 8.36 -11.36
C SER A 170 -5.22 9.33 -10.62
N TYR A 171 -4.67 10.15 -9.73
CA TYR A 171 -5.42 11.14 -8.97
C TYR A 171 -6.07 12.19 -9.90
N PHE A 172 -5.28 12.83 -10.76
CA PHE A 172 -5.78 13.88 -11.65
C PHE A 172 -6.64 13.36 -12.82
N THR A 173 -6.58 12.07 -13.13
CA THR A 173 -7.44 11.43 -14.13
C THR A 173 -8.67 10.74 -13.54
N SER A 174 -8.81 10.73 -12.21
CA SER A 174 -9.99 10.16 -11.54
C SER A 174 -11.25 11.00 -11.79
N GLU A 175 -12.40 10.34 -11.90
CA GLU A 175 -13.69 10.99 -12.06
C GLU A 175 -13.97 11.98 -10.92
N LEU A 176 -13.75 11.54 -9.67
CA LEU A 176 -14.01 12.35 -8.48
C LEU A 176 -13.24 13.66 -8.49
N VAL A 177 -11.94 13.64 -8.83
CA VAL A 177 -11.10 14.84 -8.88
C VAL A 177 -11.47 15.70 -10.09
N GLY A 178 -11.76 15.08 -11.24
CA GLY A 178 -12.23 15.78 -12.43
C GLY A 178 -13.50 16.58 -12.19
N GLU A 179 -14.44 16.01 -11.46
CA GLU A 179 -15.73 16.66 -11.17
C GLU A 179 -15.69 17.70 -10.04
N THR A 180 -14.85 17.46 -9.03
CA THR A 180 -14.86 18.26 -7.78
C THR A 180 -13.78 19.31 -7.70
N VAL A 181 -12.61 19.05 -8.30
CA VAL A 181 -11.42 19.90 -8.18
C VAL A 181 -11.08 20.61 -9.49
N MET A 182 -11.25 19.93 -10.61
CA MET A 182 -10.95 20.48 -11.92
C MET A 182 -12.23 20.95 -12.63
N PRO A 183 -12.21 22.09 -13.34
CA PRO A 183 -13.37 22.55 -14.14
C PRO A 183 -13.49 21.69 -15.40
N TYR A 184 -13.76 20.39 -15.24
CA TYR A 184 -13.85 19.44 -16.34
C TYR A 184 -15.32 19.24 -16.74
N ASP A 185 -15.67 19.65 -17.96
CA ASP A 185 -16.95 19.36 -18.59
C ASP A 185 -16.71 18.41 -19.78
N PRO A 186 -16.98 17.09 -19.61
CA PRO A 186 -16.72 16.09 -20.64
C PRO A 186 -17.56 16.29 -21.89
N ILE A 187 -18.73 16.92 -21.76
CA ILE A 187 -19.64 17.23 -22.89
C ILE A 187 -20.12 18.67 -22.74
N PRO A 188 -19.37 19.65 -23.25
CA PRO A 188 -19.77 21.04 -23.14
C PRO A 188 -21.16 21.27 -23.77
N VAL A 189 -22.07 21.84 -22.99
CA VAL A 189 -23.45 22.13 -23.43
C VAL A 189 -23.48 23.13 -24.61
N LYS A 190 -22.43 23.95 -24.74
CA LYS A 190 -22.26 24.95 -25.77
C LYS A 190 -20.81 25.00 -26.23
N TYR A 191 -20.59 24.74 -27.53
CA TYR A 191 -19.29 24.97 -28.14
C TYR A 191 -19.16 26.47 -28.41
N GLU A 192 -18.23 27.15 -27.74
CA GLU A 192 -17.78 28.50 -28.05
C GLU A 192 -16.47 28.37 -28.83
N GLY A 193 -16.57 28.39 -30.18
CA GLY A 193 -15.38 28.38 -31.02
C GLY A 193 -14.50 29.60 -30.79
N CYS A 194 -13.19 29.40 -30.90
CA CYS A 194 -12.16 30.46 -30.80
C CYS A 194 -12.31 31.45 -31.96
#